data_e85e6409029c436cc156d96015c786c6
#
_entry.id   e85e6409029c436cc156d96015c786c6
#
_cell.length_a   1.000
_cell.length_b   1.000
_cell.length_c   1.000
_cell.angle_alpha   90.00
_cell.angle_beta   90.00
_cell.angle_gamma   90.00
#
_symmetry.space_group_name_H-M   'P 1'
#
loop_
_entity.id
_entity.type
_entity.pdbx_description
1 polymer ?
#
loop_
_entity_poly.entity_id
_entity_poly.type
_entity_poly.pdbx_seq_one_letter_code
_entity_poly.pdbx_strand_id
1 'polypeptide(L)'
;MRTFTRPPIAALALALLALPARAQAPAGGYVVNDSHFHLTNYVQQGTDIHDFLKIMGTKVGRVAIFGIPLQQQWAYGNTGDFAPTYYLQTDAPLYYYSFTDAFIAKAYQSLPPDQQARLDPMITGFNPTDMYAADHIRRVLTTFPGVFSGIGEFTIHKEFVSAKIAGDKASLTNRALDRLLDIAGDVGLVALMHNDIDAPFPKPDQEPYQAWQLRELFLRHPKTTIIWAHIGLGRVVRPAKEQIGIVDRALSDPALSHLYIDLSWDETAKYIVASPETIAVTADLINRHPDRFLFGTDEVAPKDQNAYLKVYRIYEPLFAQLTPSASELVRKGNYIRLFDEARRRVRTWEKANSTSSN
;
A
#
# COMPACT_ATOMS: atom_id res chain seq x y z
N MET A 1 -77.72 -4.88 -22.40
CA MET A 1 -76.56 -5.56 -21.87
C MET A 1 -75.41 -4.61 -22.03
N ARG A 2 -74.88 -4.01 -20.95
CA ARG A 2 -73.67 -3.13 -20.93
C ARG A 2 -72.57 -3.89 -20.22
N THR A 3 -71.53 -4.23 -20.95
CA THR A 3 -70.36 -4.89 -20.44
C THR A 3 -69.40 -3.86 -19.84
N PHE A 4 -69.14 -3.99 -18.53
CA PHE A 4 -68.16 -3.21 -17.80
C PHE A 4 -66.78 -3.91 -17.96
N THR A 5 -65.82 -3.27 -18.64
CA THR A 5 -64.40 -3.66 -18.67
C THR A 5 -63.67 -3.00 -17.48
N ARG A 6 -63.05 -3.81 -16.63
CA ARG A 6 -62.18 -3.37 -15.55
C ARG A 6 -60.77 -3.02 -16.10
N PRO A 7 -60.12 -1.94 -15.60
CA PRO A 7 -58.74 -1.65 -15.98
C PRO A 7 -57.73 -2.58 -15.23
N PRO A 8 -56.55 -2.87 -15.83
CA PRO A 8 -55.56 -3.69 -15.18
C PRO A 8 -54.84 -2.92 -14.05
N ILE A 9 -54.65 -3.61 -12.92
CA ILE A 9 -53.84 -3.15 -11.79
C ILE A 9 -52.38 -3.25 -12.19
N ALA A 10 -51.70 -2.11 -12.33
CA ALA A 10 -50.26 -2.06 -12.51
C ALA A 10 -49.59 -2.37 -11.15
N ALA A 11 -48.90 -3.51 -11.06
CA ALA A 11 -48.06 -3.87 -9.93
C ALA A 11 -46.80 -3.02 -9.97
N LEU A 12 -46.66 -2.09 -9.02
CA LEU A 12 -45.45 -1.29 -8.81
C LEU A 12 -44.41 -2.18 -8.13
N ALA A 13 -43.42 -2.68 -8.87
CA ALA A 13 -42.28 -3.40 -8.33
C ALA A 13 -41.35 -2.41 -7.64
N LEU A 14 -41.36 -2.40 -6.30
CA LEU A 14 -40.37 -1.66 -5.49
C LEU A 14 -39.02 -2.36 -5.61
N ALA A 15 -38.11 -1.82 -6.42
CA ALA A 15 -36.72 -2.23 -6.44
C ALA A 15 -36.04 -1.74 -5.16
N LEU A 16 -35.87 -2.60 -4.17
CA LEU A 16 -35.01 -2.39 -3.03
C LEU A 16 -33.55 -2.30 -3.53
N LEU A 17 -33.05 -1.08 -3.69
CA LEU A 17 -31.63 -0.82 -3.86
C LEU A 17 -30.92 -1.28 -2.56
N ALA A 18 -30.30 -2.46 -2.60
CA ALA A 18 -29.39 -2.91 -1.56
C ALA A 18 -28.21 -1.94 -1.53
N LEU A 19 -28.18 -1.05 -0.53
CA LEU A 19 -27.02 -0.26 -0.20
C LEU A 19 -25.87 -1.23 0.13
N PRO A 20 -24.64 -1.00 -0.36
CA PRO A 20 -23.51 -1.85 -0.01
C PRO A 20 -23.38 -1.85 1.53
N ALA A 21 -23.30 -3.05 2.10
CA ALA A 21 -23.07 -3.22 3.53
C ALA A 21 -21.77 -2.50 3.90
N ARG A 22 -21.89 -1.44 4.69
CA ARG A 22 -20.74 -0.74 5.27
C ARG A 22 -20.02 -1.76 6.14
N ALA A 23 -18.71 -2.00 5.88
CA ALA A 23 -17.90 -2.84 6.72
C ALA A 23 -18.02 -2.37 8.18
N GLN A 24 -18.60 -3.19 9.02
CA GLN A 24 -18.84 -2.86 10.42
C GLN A 24 -17.48 -2.92 11.15
N ALA A 25 -17.02 -1.78 11.65
CA ALA A 25 -15.82 -1.73 12.50
C ALA A 25 -16.02 -2.66 13.72
N PRO A 26 -14.94 -3.28 14.25
CA PRO A 26 -15.05 -4.12 15.45
C PRO A 26 -15.76 -3.37 16.58
N ALA A 27 -16.75 -4.00 17.18
CA ALA A 27 -17.46 -3.44 18.32
C ALA A 27 -16.50 -3.23 19.48
N GLY A 28 -16.21 -1.97 19.86
CA GLY A 28 -15.30 -1.66 20.97
C GLY A 28 -14.19 -0.65 20.65
N GLY A 29 -14.13 -0.13 19.42
CA GLY A 29 -13.15 0.89 19.04
C GLY A 29 -11.74 0.32 18.83
N TYR A 30 -11.37 0.05 17.56
CA TYR A 30 -9.98 -0.27 17.21
C TYR A 30 -9.09 0.97 17.31
N VAL A 31 -7.76 0.76 17.40
CA VAL A 31 -6.79 1.85 17.57
C VAL A 31 -6.18 2.34 16.26
N VAL A 32 -6.10 1.47 15.24
CA VAL A 32 -5.39 1.76 14.00
C VAL A 32 -5.92 0.94 12.83
N ASN A 33 -5.82 1.49 11.60
CA ASN A 33 -5.77 0.76 10.35
C ASN A 33 -4.30 0.72 9.87
N ASP A 34 -3.93 -0.34 9.16
CA ASP A 34 -2.57 -0.57 8.71
C ASP A 34 -2.50 -0.51 7.18
N SER A 35 -1.82 0.49 6.64
CA SER A 35 -1.67 0.69 5.19
C SER A 35 -0.54 -0.12 4.57
N HIS A 36 0.26 -0.86 5.40
CA HIS A 36 1.49 -1.46 4.95
C HIS A 36 1.80 -2.76 5.70
N PHE A 37 1.31 -3.89 5.18
CA PHE A 37 1.54 -5.19 5.80
C PHE A 37 1.83 -6.28 4.78
N HIS A 38 2.94 -6.99 4.98
CA HIS A 38 3.36 -8.12 4.16
C HIS A 38 2.81 -9.43 4.71
N LEU A 39 1.78 -9.99 4.06
CA LEU A 39 1.22 -11.29 4.44
C LEU A 39 2.18 -12.44 4.13
N THR A 40 2.99 -12.32 3.07
CA THR A 40 4.05 -13.28 2.75
C THR A 40 5.43 -12.71 3.03
N ASN A 41 6.37 -13.58 3.37
CA ASN A 41 7.78 -13.23 3.54
C ASN A 41 8.57 -13.34 2.20
N TYR A 42 9.88 -13.19 2.27
CA TYR A 42 10.79 -13.19 1.12
C TYR A 42 10.83 -14.51 0.35
N VAL A 43 10.45 -15.64 0.96
CA VAL A 43 10.39 -16.95 0.31
C VAL A 43 8.96 -17.37 -0.06
N GLN A 44 8.04 -16.40 -0.18
CA GLN A 44 6.62 -16.60 -0.54
C GLN A 44 5.84 -17.43 0.50
N GLN A 45 6.34 -17.51 1.72
CA GLN A 45 5.65 -18.06 2.88
C GLN A 45 5.26 -16.92 3.81
N GLY A 46 4.35 -17.13 4.73
CA GLY A 46 3.96 -16.08 5.67
C GLY A 46 2.96 -16.56 6.69
N THR A 47 2.27 -15.62 7.30
CA THR A 47 1.21 -15.90 8.26
C THR A 47 -0.04 -16.37 7.51
N ASP A 48 -0.64 -17.47 7.97
CA ASP A 48 -1.97 -17.87 7.50
C ASP A 48 -2.97 -16.73 7.72
N ILE A 49 -3.85 -16.49 6.75
CA ILE A 49 -4.74 -15.32 6.77
C ILE A 49 -5.76 -15.38 7.93
N HIS A 50 -6.21 -16.59 8.34
CA HIS A 50 -7.10 -16.75 9.49
C HIS A 50 -6.35 -16.50 10.80
N ASP A 51 -5.08 -16.89 10.90
CA ASP A 51 -4.24 -16.60 12.05
C ASP A 51 -3.88 -15.12 12.11
N PHE A 52 -3.65 -14.49 10.97
CA PHE A 52 -3.44 -13.04 10.91
C PHE A 52 -4.67 -12.26 11.42
N LEU A 53 -5.88 -12.66 11.07
CA LEU A 53 -7.10 -12.05 11.61
C LEU A 53 -7.20 -12.20 13.14
N LYS A 54 -6.73 -13.31 13.70
CA LYS A 54 -6.64 -13.49 15.17
C LYS A 54 -5.58 -12.54 15.77
N ILE A 55 -4.43 -12.39 15.09
CA ILE A 55 -3.36 -11.46 15.49
C ILE A 55 -3.86 -10.01 15.47
N MET A 56 -4.59 -9.59 14.44
CA MET A 56 -5.23 -8.26 14.40
C MET A 56 -6.17 -8.04 15.60
N GLY A 57 -6.92 -9.09 15.99
CA GLY A 57 -7.88 -9.04 17.09
C GLY A 57 -8.86 -7.87 16.95
N THR A 58 -9.13 -7.19 18.06
CA THR A 58 -9.99 -5.99 18.11
C THR A 58 -9.22 -4.67 18.01
N LYS A 59 -7.88 -4.70 18.07
CA LYS A 59 -7.06 -3.48 18.07
C LYS A 59 -6.85 -2.89 16.68
N VAL A 60 -6.91 -3.71 15.64
CA VAL A 60 -6.70 -3.28 14.26
C VAL A 60 -8.01 -3.38 13.50
N GLY A 61 -8.38 -2.32 12.82
CA GLY A 61 -9.64 -2.27 12.05
C GLY A 61 -9.48 -2.96 10.70
N ARG A 62 -8.77 -2.31 9.78
CA ARG A 62 -8.53 -2.79 8.41
C ARG A 62 -7.04 -2.77 8.09
N VAL A 63 -6.63 -3.65 7.17
CA VAL A 63 -5.23 -3.80 6.77
C VAL A 63 -5.13 -3.93 5.25
N ALA A 64 -4.24 -3.14 4.63
CA ALA A 64 -3.77 -3.38 3.28
C ALA A 64 -2.77 -4.53 3.32
N ILE A 65 -3.12 -5.64 2.69
CA ILE A 65 -2.31 -6.86 2.69
C ILE A 65 -1.71 -7.14 1.32
N PHE A 66 -0.45 -7.47 1.28
CA PHE A 66 0.27 -7.83 0.07
C PHE A 66 1.43 -8.76 0.38
N GLY A 67 2.06 -9.27 -0.68
CA GLY A 67 3.23 -10.14 -0.55
C GLY A 67 4.54 -9.37 -0.56
N ILE A 68 5.63 -10.12 -0.53
CA ILE A 68 6.93 -9.65 -0.97
C ILE A 68 7.23 -10.40 -2.27
N PRO A 69 7.04 -9.79 -3.44
CA PRO A 69 7.27 -10.45 -4.73
C PRO A 69 8.76 -10.64 -5.02
N LEU A 70 9.61 -9.84 -4.38
CA LEU A 70 11.07 -9.93 -4.46
C LEU A 70 11.53 -11.21 -3.80
N GLN A 71 12.27 -12.04 -4.52
CA GLN A 71 12.90 -13.23 -3.97
C GLN A 71 14.32 -13.39 -4.49
N GLN A 72 15.24 -13.65 -3.60
CA GLN A 72 16.61 -13.96 -3.96
C GLN A 72 16.69 -15.33 -4.63
N GLN A 73 17.50 -15.42 -5.70
CA GLN A 73 17.85 -16.70 -6.25
C GLN A 73 18.71 -17.47 -5.26
N TRP A 74 18.25 -18.65 -4.87
CA TRP A 74 19.10 -19.55 -4.11
C TRP A 74 19.98 -20.36 -5.06
N ALA A 75 21.27 -20.05 -5.07
CA ALA A 75 22.27 -20.82 -5.82
C ALA A 75 23.26 -21.43 -4.84
N TYR A 76 23.49 -22.73 -4.95
CA TYR A 76 24.40 -23.46 -4.07
C TYR A 76 25.81 -22.85 -4.04
N GLY A 77 26.27 -22.34 -5.17
CA GLY A 77 27.57 -21.66 -5.29
C GLY A 77 27.67 -20.36 -4.48
N ASN A 78 26.55 -19.76 -4.08
CA ASN A 78 26.56 -18.52 -3.30
C ASN A 78 26.51 -18.79 -1.79
N THR A 79 25.61 -19.67 -1.34
CA THR A 79 25.30 -19.85 0.09
C THR A 79 25.32 -21.32 0.54
N GLY A 80 25.68 -22.28 -0.32
CA GLY A 80 25.64 -23.71 0.00
C GLY A 80 24.24 -24.18 0.34
N ASP A 81 24.10 -24.94 1.41
CA ASP A 81 22.80 -25.42 1.93
C ASP A 81 22.02 -24.37 2.72
N PHE A 82 22.60 -23.17 2.91
CA PHE A 82 21.95 -22.10 3.68
C PHE A 82 21.05 -21.24 2.77
N ALA A 83 19.75 -21.39 2.91
CA ALA A 83 18.77 -20.61 2.15
C ALA A 83 18.86 -19.12 2.50
N PRO A 84 18.86 -18.22 1.51
CA PRO A 84 18.79 -16.78 1.77
C PRO A 84 17.42 -16.43 2.36
N THR A 85 17.40 -15.71 3.47
CA THR A 85 16.19 -15.28 4.15
C THR A 85 15.91 -13.78 3.99
N TYR A 86 16.92 -13.04 3.52
CA TYR A 86 16.86 -11.61 3.36
C TYR A 86 17.71 -11.15 2.16
N TYR A 87 17.22 -10.18 1.37
CA TYR A 87 17.86 -9.76 0.12
C TYR A 87 19.26 -9.13 0.29
N LEU A 88 19.63 -8.70 1.49
CA LEU A 88 20.98 -8.19 1.78
C LEU A 88 21.99 -9.29 2.13
N GLN A 89 21.56 -10.51 2.38
CA GLN A 89 22.44 -11.61 2.80
C GLN A 89 23.21 -12.27 1.66
N THR A 90 22.93 -11.94 0.41
CA THR A 90 23.59 -12.49 -0.77
C THR A 90 23.61 -11.48 -1.92
N ASP A 91 24.60 -11.62 -2.82
CA ASP A 91 24.68 -10.84 -4.06
C ASP A 91 23.83 -11.42 -5.21
N ALA A 92 23.10 -12.51 -4.98
CA ALA A 92 22.25 -13.11 -5.99
C ALA A 92 21.22 -12.11 -6.53
N PRO A 93 20.91 -12.15 -7.83
CA PRO A 93 19.86 -11.33 -8.40
C PRO A 93 18.50 -11.57 -7.73
N LEU A 94 17.70 -10.53 -7.65
CA LEU A 94 16.32 -10.59 -7.16
C LEU A 94 15.35 -10.80 -8.33
N TYR A 95 14.38 -11.67 -8.11
CA TYR A 95 13.32 -11.96 -9.07
C TYR A 95 11.97 -11.63 -8.46
N TYR A 96 11.05 -11.11 -9.29
CA TYR A 96 9.66 -10.93 -8.91
C TYR A 96 8.84 -12.16 -9.27
N TYR A 97 8.01 -12.63 -8.33
CA TYR A 97 7.16 -13.83 -8.49
C TYR A 97 5.69 -13.43 -8.41
N SER A 98 4.99 -13.48 -9.53
CA SER A 98 3.57 -13.14 -9.63
C SER A 98 2.64 -14.11 -8.89
N PHE A 99 3.12 -15.30 -8.51
CA PHE A 99 2.33 -16.28 -7.76
C PHE A 99 1.85 -15.75 -6.41
N THR A 100 2.55 -14.82 -5.80
CA THR A 100 2.15 -14.23 -4.51
C THR A 100 0.75 -13.61 -4.55
N ASP A 101 0.37 -12.96 -5.67
CA ASP A 101 -0.96 -12.36 -5.83
C ASP A 101 -2.06 -13.42 -5.88
N ALA A 102 -1.83 -14.51 -6.61
CA ALA A 102 -2.75 -15.63 -6.66
C ALA A 102 -2.92 -16.32 -5.29
N PHE A 103 -1.82 -16.47 -4.55
CA PHE A 103 -1.85 -16.99 -3.18
C PHE A 103 -2.71 -16.12 -2.27
N ILE A 104 -2.47 -14.81 -2.26
CA ILE A 104 -3.22 -13.85 -1.43
C ILE A 104 -4.70 -13.80 -1.86
N ALA A 105 -4.97 -13.80 -3.17
CA ALA A 105 -6.34 -13.82 -3.67
C ALA A 105 -7.12 -15.06 -3.20
N LYS A 106 -6.50 -16.24 -3.27
CA LYS A 106 -7.11 -17.48 -2.80
C LYS A 106 -7.32 -17.48 -1.29
N ALA A 107 -6.34 -17.01 -0.52
CA ALA A 107 -6.46 -16.87 0.93
C ALA A 107 -7.61 -15.89 1.30
N TYR A 108 -7.68 -14.73 0.65
CA TYR A 108 -8.76 -13.76 0.85
C TYR A 108 -10.14 -14.35 0.50
N GLN A 109 -10.26 -15.07 -0.62
CA GLN A 109 -11.52 -15.68 -1.06
C GLN A 109 -11.99 -16.81 -0.14
N SER A 110 -11.12 -17.41 0.68
CA SER A 110 -11.50 -18.42 1.67
C SER A 110 -12.21 -17.83 2.89
N LEU A 111 -12.16 -16.52 3.07
CA LEU A 111 -12.74 -15.82 4.21
C LEU A 111 -14.23 -15.53 4.02
N PRO A 112 -15.05 -15.53 5.08
CA PRO A 112 -16.41 -15.01 5.03
C PRO A 112 -16.41 -13.48 4.80
N PRO A 113 -17.52 -12.91 4.30
CA PRO A 113 -17.58 -11.49 3.89
C PRO A 113 -17.23 -10.47 4.98
N ASP A 114 -17.57 -10.74 6.23
CA ASP A 114 -17.26 -9.88 7.38
C ASP A 114 -15.74 -9.82 7.66
N GLN A 115 -15.03 -10.92 7.47
CA GLN A 115 -13.58 -10.98 7.58
C GLN A 115 -12.89 -10.38 6.35
N GLN A 116 -13.41 -10.63 5.14
CA GLN A 116 -12.93 -9.97 3.92
C GLN A 116 -13.02 -8.45 4.02
N ALA A 117 -14.07 -7.92 4.67
CA ALA A 117 -14.25 -6.49 4.87
C ALA A 117 -13.12 -5.82 5.67
N ARG A 118 -12.36 -6.60 6.44
CA ARG A 118 -11.21 -6.12 7.23
C ARG A 118 -9.89 -6.07 6.46
N LEU A 119 -9.85 -6.57 5.24
CA LEU A 119 -8.61 -6.71 4.47
C LEU A 119 -8.74 -6.02 3.11
N ASP A 120 -7.71 -5.31 2.68
CA ASP A 120 -7.59 -4.68 1.38
C ASP A 120 -6.39 -5.27 0.60
N PRO A 121 -6.57 -6.38 -0.13
CA PRO A 121 -5.48 -6.96 -0.90
C PRO A 121 -4.95 -6.03 -1.98
N MET A 122 -3.62 -6.04 -2.16
CA MET A 122 -2.92 -5.27 -3.19
C MET A 122 -2.05 -6.20 -4.05
N ILE A 123 -1.89 -5.85 -5.32
CA ILE A 123 -1.10 -6.62 -6.30
C ILE A 123 0.37 -6.22 -6.18
N THR A 124 1.27 -7.19 -5.99
CA THR A 124 2.72 -6.97 -5.90
C THR A 124 3.53 -7.80 -6.89
N GLY A 125 2.92 -8.80 -7.52
CA GLY A 125 3.59 -9.80 -8.34
C GLY A 125 3.99 -9.32 -9.73
N PHE A 126 4.56 -8.12 -9.86
CA PHE A 126 5.03 -7.54 -11.11
C PHE A 126 6.42 -6.91 -10.95
N ASN A 127 7.12 -6.76 -12.07
CA ASN A 127 8.38 -6.03 -12.14
C ASN A 127 8.11 -4.61 -12.68
N PRO A 128 8.42 -3.52 -11.96
CA PRO A 128 8.16 -2.15 -12.40
C PRO A 128 9.01 -1.71 -13.61
N THR A 129 9.99 -2.52 -14.04
CA THR A 129 10.76 -2.29 -15.27
C THR A 129 10.21 -3.02 -16.49
N ASP A 130 9.21 -3.90 -16.30
CA ASP A 130 8.61 -4.67 -17.37
C ASP A 130 7.46 -3.88 -18.03
N MET A 131 7.56 -3.67 -19.34
CA MET A 131 6.53 -2.98 -20.12
C MET A 131 5.18 -3.72 -20.12
N TYR A 132 5.13 -5.01 -19.77
CA TYR A 132 3.90 -5.79 -19.60
C TYR A 132 3.34 -5.77 -18.18
N ALA A 133 3.96 -5.08 -17.23
CA ALA A 133 3.49 -5.01 -15.84
C ALA A 133 2.03 -4.52 -15.75
N ALA A 134 1.69 -3.47 -16.53
CA ALA A 134 0.32 -2.93 -16.59
C ALA A 134 -0.69 -3.96 -17.13
N ASP A 135 -0.31 -4.75 -18.14
CA ASP A 135 -1.17 -5.78 -18.70
C ASP A 135 -1.32 -6.99 -17.74
N HIS A 136 -0.25 -7.30 -17.00
CA HIS A 136 -0.31 -8.29 -15.93
C HIS A 136 -1.29 -7.88 -14.82
N ILE A 137 -1.26 -6.62 -14.38
CA ILE A 137 -2.22 -6.09 -13.37
C ILE A 137 -3.66 -6.24 -13.87
N ARG A 138 -3.96 -5.87 -15.13
CA ARG A 138 -5.29 -6.10 -15.71
C ARG A 138 -5.69 -7.57 -15.67
N ARG A 139 -4.77 -8.47 -16.00
CA ARG A 139 -5.00 -9.92 -15.98
C ARG A 139 -5.31 -10.42 -14.57
N VAL A 140 -4.57 -9.95 -13.56
CA VAL A 140 -4.82 -10.30 -12.14
C VAL A 140 -6.21 -9.84 -11.72
N LEU A 141 -6.60 -8.60 -12.03
CA LEU A 141 -7.93 -8.07 -11.71
C LEU A 141 -9.06 -8.85 -12.37
N THR A 142 -8.90 -9.23 -13.64
CA THR A 142 -9.93 -10.01 -14.36
C THR A 142 -9.97 -11.47 -13.92
N THR A 143 -8.85 -12.03 -13.44
CA THR A 143 -8.78 -13.41 -12.93
C THR A 143 -9.36 -13.53 -11.53
N PHE A 144 -9.19 -12.50 -10.68
CA PHE A 144 -9.64 -12.47 -9.30
C PHE A 144 -10.54 -11.24 -9.03
N PRO A 145 -11.71 -11.16 -9.70
CA PRO A 145 -12.60 -10.01 -9.52
C PRO A 145 -13.10 -9.94 -8.07
N GLY A 146 -13.25 -8.75 -7.58
CA GLY A 146 -13.73 -8.52 -6.23
C GLY A 146 -12.66 -8.52 -5.15
N VAL A 147 -11.39 -8.81 -5.47
CA VAL A 147 -10.31 -8.99 -4.48
C VAL A 147 -9.51 -7.73 -4.27
N PHE A 148 -8.80 -7.28 -5.27
CA PHE A 148 -7.77 -6.25 -5.13
C PHE A 148 -8.33 -4.82 -5.13
N SER A 149 -7.64 -3.92 -4.40
CA SER A 149 -7.94 -2.49 -4.33
C SER A 149 -6.71 -1.59 -4.51
N GLY A 150 -5.51 -2.18 -4.66
CA GLY A 150 -4.27 -1.44 -4.85
C GLY A 150 -3.20 -2.26 -5.56
N ILE A 151 -2.07 -1.60 -5.81
CA ILE A 151 -0.80 -2.17 -6.24
C ILE A 151 0.29 -1.77 -5.26
N GLY A 152 1.22 -2.67 -4.97
CA GLY A 152 2.33 -2.40 -4.04
C GLY A 152 2.31 -3.27 -2.78
N GLU A 153 3.29 -3.14 -1.86
CA GLU A 153 4.44 -2.27 -2.07
C GLU A 153 5.25 -2.72 -3.30
N PHE A 154 5.58 -1.81 -4.18
CA PHE A 154 6.59 -2.04 -5.21
C PHE A 154 7.75 -1.06 -5.08
N THR A 155 8.93 -1.49 -5.47
CA THR A 155 10.20 -0.79 -5.19
C THR A 155 10.83 -0.26 -6.46
N ILE A 156 11.23 1.02 -6.45
CA ILE A 156 12.05 1.64 -7.50
C ILE A 156 13.48 1.80 -7.01
N HIS A 157 13.71 2.65 -6.00
CA HIS A 157 14.99 2.78 -5.32
C HIS A 157 14.82 2.40 -3.86
N LYS A 158 15.46 1.32 -3.45
CA LYS A 158 15.49 0.83 -2.06
C LYS A 158 16.89 0.30 -1.79
N GLU A 159 17.69 1.08 -1.08
CA GLU A 159 19.02 0.65 -0.65
C GLU A 159 19.83 -0.03 -1.78
N PHE A 160 20.12 -1.32 -1.63
CA PHE A 160 20.88 -2.13 -2.60
C PHE A 160 19.98 -3.02 -3.48
N VAL A 161 18.64 -2.95 -3.29
CA VAL A 161 17.69 -3.83 -3.98
C VAL A 161 17.62 -3.54 -5.47
N SER A 162 17.56 -2.26 -5.84
CA SER A 162 17.41 -1.83 -7.24
C SER A 162 18.48 -2.39 -8.17
N ALA A 163 19.73 -2.54 -7.66
CA ALA A 163 20.84 -3.08 -8.43
C ALA A 163 20.76 -4.61 -8.65
N LYS A 164 19.89 -5.31 -7.93
CA LYS A 164 19.72 -6.78 -7.98
C LYS A 164 18.49 -7.22 -8.78
N ILE A 165 17.59 -6.30 -9.14
CA ILE A 165 16.38 -6.62 -9.89
C ILE A 165 16.75 -7.13 -11.28
N ALA A 166 16.15 -8.24 -11.69
CA ALA A 166 16.36 -8.82 -13.03
C ALA A 166 15.71 -7.97 -14.12
N GLY A 167 16.36 -7.83 -15.24
CA GLY A 167 15.92 -7.06 -16.40
C GLY A 167 16.58 -5.68 -16.47
N ASP A 168 15.82 -4.68 -16.85
CA ASP A 168 16.29 -3.29 -16.91
C ASP A 168 16.38 -2.68 -15.51
N LYS A 169 17.20 -1.64 -15.37
CA LYS A 169 17.36 -0.95 -14.09
C LYS A 169 16.09 -0.19 -13.73
N ALA A 170 15.57 -0.43 -12.52
CA ALA A 170 14.46 0.36 -11.99
C ALA A 170 14.84 1.85 -11.92
N SER A 171 13.96 2.72 -12.39
CA SER A 171 14.18 4.16 -12.47
C SER A 171 12.85 4.91 -12.45
N LEU A 172 12.85 6.09 -11.83
CA LEU A 172 11.70 7.02 -11.82
C LEU A 172 11.36 7.59 -13.22
N THR A 173 12.24 7.38 -14.21
CA THR A 173 12.05 7.78 -15.60
C THR A 173 11.78 6.61 -16.55
N ASN A 174 11.64 5.39 -16.02
CA ASN A 174 11.35 4.22 -16.83
C ASN A 174 9.90 4.26 -17.33
N ARG A 175 9.70 4.07 -18.62
CA ARG A 175 8.37 4.10 -19.26
C ARG A 175 7.44 2.99 -18.78
N ALA A 176 7.98 1.87 -18.31
CA ALA A 176 7.18 0.81 -17.71
C ALA A 176 6.50 1.30 -16.42
N LEU A 177 7.20 2.11 -15.62
CA LEU A 177 6.64 2.73 -14.41
C LEU A 177 5.51 3.72 -14.76
N ASP A 178 5.68 4.53 -15.81
CA ASP A 178 4.61 5.43 -16.26
C ASP A 178 3.35 4.63 -16.63
N ARG A 179 3.47 3.56 -17.44
CA ARG A 179 2.34 2.69 -17.79
C ARG A 179 1.67 2.04 -16.57
N LEU A 180 2.47 1.66 -15.59
CA LEU A 180 2.01 1.05 -14.35
C LEU A 180 1.19 2.04 -13.51
N LEU A 181 1.65 3.26 -13.38
CA LEU A 181 0.93 4.31 -12.66
C LEU A 181 -0.32 4.78 -13.43
N ASP A 182 -0.25 4.84 -14.76
CA ASP A 182 -1.42 5.17 -15.59
C ASP A 182 -2.54 4.16 -15.42
N ILE A 183 -2.26 2.85 -15.48
CA ILE A 183 -3.30 1.84 -15.26
C ILE A 183 -3.86 1.89 -13.84
N ALA A 184 -3.02 2.17 -12.84
CA ALA A 184 -3.50 2.34 -11.47
C ALA A 184 -4.49 3.51 -11.37
N GLY A 185 -4.20 4.64 -12.00
CA GLY A 185 -5.09 5.80 -12.08
C GLY A 185 -6.40 5.53 -12.83
N ASP A 186 -6.32 4.86 -13.98
CA ASP A 186 -7.49 4.54 -14.82
C ASP A 186 -8.45 3.57 -14.13
N VAL A 187 -7.93 2.57 -13.45
CA VAL A 187 -8.71 1.59 -12.66
C VAL A 187 -9.18 2.18 -11.33
N GLY A 188 -8.39 3.05 -10.74
CA GLY A 188 -8.61 3.62 -9.41
C GLY A 188 -7.97 2.83 -8.28
N LEU A 189 -6.90 2.10 -8.58
CA LEU A 189 -6.08 1.41 -7.60
C LEU A 189 -5.25 2.42 -6.78
N VAL A 190 -5.08 2.16 -5.48
CA VAL A 190 -4.04 2.82 -4.69
C VAL A 190 -2.68 2.27 -5.11
N ALA A 191 -1.68 3.13 -5.30
CA ALA A 191 -0.31 2.74 -5.60
C ALA A 191 0.60 3.02 -4.40
N LEU A 192 1.03 1.98 -3.68
CA LEU A 192 2.00 2.08 -2.59
C LEU A 192 3.41 1.84 -3.16
N MET A 193 4.21 2.90 -3.19
CA MET A 193 5.52 2.91 -3.84
C MET A 193 6.65 3.17 -2.85
N HIS A 194 7.63 2.26 -2.80
CA HIS A 194 8.88 2.48 -2.10
C HIS A 194 9.88 3.15 -3.03
N ASN A 195 10.29 4.33 -2.66
CA ASN A 195 11.42 5.01 -3.29
C ASN A 195 12.15 5.85 -2.26
N ASP A 196 13.37 5.47 -1.95
CA ASP A 196 14.25 6.26 -1.10
C ASP A 196 14.50 7.64 -1.74
N ILE A 197 14.50 8.69 -0.92
CA ILE A 197 14.68 10.05 -1.42
C ILE A 197 16.10 10.31 -1.93
N ASP A 198 17.05 9.48 -1.51
CA ASP A 198 18.47 9.62 -1.84
C ASP A 198 19.15 8.27 -2.10
N ALA A 199 20.40 8.31 -2.51
CA ALA A 199 21.25 7.14 -2.61
C ALA A 199 21.61 6.60 -1.20
N PRO A 200 21.99 5.30 -1.08
CA PRO A 200 22.51 4.77 0.17
C PRO A 200 23.69 5.60 0.71
N PHE A 201 23.69 5.85 2.02
CA PHE A 201 24.72 6.63 2.71
C PHE A 201 24.88 8.07 2.18
N PRO A 202 23.79 8.86 2.15
CA PRO A 202 23.81 10.19 1.57
C PRO A 202 24.77 11.12 2.32
N LYS A 203 25.30 12.10 1.61
CA LYS A 203 26.13 13.16 2.20
C LYS A 203 25.24 14.21 2.87
N PRO A 204 25.58 14.67 4.08
CA PRO A 204 24.67 15.50 4.88
C PRO A 204 24.24 16.84 4.28
N ASP A 205 25.05 17.43 3.40
CA ASP A 205 24.86 18.79 2.89
C ASP A 205 24.50 18.86 1.39
N GLN A 206 24.10 17.72 0.80
CA GLN A 206 23.69 17.66 -0.59
C GLN A 206 22.17 17.59 -0.71
N GLU A 207 21.65 18.14 -1.82
CA GLU A 207 20.26 17.92 -2.20
C GLU A 207 20.04 16.42 -2.45
N PRO A 208 18.91 15.86 -1.99
CA PRO A 208 18.61 14.45 -2.19
C PRO A 208 18.52 14.11 -3.68
N TYR A 209 19.26 13.09 -4.07
CA TYR A 209 19.44 12.72 -5.49
C TYR A 209 18.11 12.42 -6.21
N GLN A 210 17.12 11.87 -5.51
CA GLN A 210 15.85 11.46 -6.11
C GLN A 210 14.72 12.50 -5.98
N ALA A 211 14.89 13.55 -5.16
CA ALA A 211 13.79 14.45 -4.79
C ALA A 211 13.14 15.12 -6.01
N TRP A 212 13.93 15.62 -6.96
CA TRP A 212 13.42 16.24 -8.17
C TRP A 212 12.69 15.22 -9.07
N GLN A 213 13.29 14.05 -9.30
CA GLN A 213 12.69 13.01 -10.15
C GLN A 213 11.39 12.45 -9.58
N LEU A 214 11.30 12.32 -8.24
CA LEU A 214 10.07 11.95 -7.54
C LEU A 214 8.97 12.97 -7.79
N ARG A 215 9.29 14.26 -7.62
CA ARG A 215 8.30 15.32 -7.88
C ARG A 215 7.80 15.29 -9.31
N GLU A 216 8.68 15.14 -10.30
CA GLU A 216 8.32 15.03 -11.72
C GLU A 216 7.46 13.78 -11.99
N LEU A 217 7.76 12.65 -11.36
CA LEU A 217 6.94 11.44 -11.45
C LEU A 217 5.53 11.70 -10.93
N PHE A 218 5.40 12.28 -9.74
CA PHE A 218 4.10 12.56 -9.14
C PHE A 218 3.27 13.52 -10.01
N LEU A 219 3.87 14.56 -10.56
CA LEU A 219 3.20 15.52 -11.47
C LEU A 219 2.70 14.87 -12.76
N ARG A 220 3.40 13.84 -13.27
CA ARG A 220 2.97 13.13 -14.49
C ARG A 220 1.73 12.26 -14.30
N HIS A 221 1.42 11.83 -13.05
CA HIS A 221 0.36 10.88 -12.77
C HIS A 221 -0.73 11.42 -11.83
N PRO A 222 -1.38 12.57 -12.17
CA PRO A 222 -2.32 13.25 -11.27
C PRO A 222 -3.63 12.49 -11.01
N LYS A 223 -3.91 11.43 -11.77
CA LYS A 223 -5.10 10.57 -11.60
C LYS A 223 -4.88 9.43 -10.63
N THR A 224 -3.62 9.13 -10.28
CA THR A 224 -3.23 7.97 -9.49
C THR A 224 -3.09 8.37 -8.03
N THR A 225 -3.83 7.73 -7.14
CA THR A 225 -3.61 7.86 -5.70
C THR A 225 -2.29 7.17 -5.35
N ILE A 226 -1.26 7.97 -5.06
CA ILE A 226 0.09 7.47 -4.74
C ILE A 226 0.32 7.60 -3.23
N ILE A 227 0.70 6.50 -2.59
CA ILE A 227 1.23 6.48 -1.22
C ILE A 227 2.75 6.28 -1.33
N TRP A 228 3.51 7.31 -0.96
CA TRP A 228 4.96 7.24 -0.91
C TRP A 228 5.39 6.66 0.43
N ALA A 229 5.94 5.45 0.39
CA ALA A 229 6.29 4.68 1.57
C ALA A 229 7.43 5.33 2.38
N HIS A 230 7.35 5.17 3.71
CA HIS A 230 8.40 5.49 4.67
C HIS A 230 8.86 6.96 4.65
N ILE A 231 8.03 7.88 4.15
CA ILE A 231 8.44 9.30 3.95
C ILE A 231 9.73 9.44 3.11
N GLY A 232 10.03 8.45 2.27
CA GLY A 232 11.23 8.39 1.43
C GLY A 232 12.51 8.04 2.17
N LEU A 233 12.43 7.48 3.38
CA LEU A 233 13.57 7.05 4.18
C LEU A 233 13.78 5.53 4.06
N GLY A 234 15.00 5.07 4.35
CA GLY A 234 15.36 3.68 4.33
C GLY A 234 16.35 3.33 5.44
N ARG A 235 16.72 2.06 5.54
CA ARG A 235 17.64 1.58 6.58
C ARG A 235 18.98 2.32 6.56
N VAL A 236 19.49 2.66 5.38
CA VAL A 236 20.75 3.35 5.15
C VAL A 236 20.59 4.69 4.42
N VAL A 237 19.34 5.09 4.15
CA VAL A 237 18.99 6.41 3.61
C VAL A 237 18.41 7.24 4.74
N ARG A 238 19.24 8.14 5.27
CA ARG A 238 18.92 9.01 6.39
C ARG A 238 18.13 10.23 5.91
N PRO A 239 17.44 10.95 6.80
CA PRO A 239 16.80 12.21 6.46
C PRO A 239 17.80 13.19 5.83
N ALA A 240 17.44 13.75 4.70
CA ALA A 240 18.15 14.86 4.09
C ALA A 240 18.04 16.09 4.99
N LYS A 241 18.96 17.07 4.85
CA LYS A 241 18.94 18.33 5.59
C LYS A 241 17.58 19.03 5.53
N GLU A 242 16.92 19.02 4.39
CA GLU A 242 15.62 19.66 4.14
C GLU A 242 14.47 18.63 4.03
N GLN A 243 14.60 17.42 4.61
CA GLN A 243 13.61 16.34 4.45
C GLN A 243 12.18 16.82 4.73
N ILE A 244 11.97 17.43 5.89
CA ILE A 244 10.65 17.95 6.29
C ILE A 244 10.17 19.05 5.34
N GLY A 245 11.05 19.96 4.94
CA GLY A 245 10.72 21.03 4.00
C GLY A 245 10.40 20.52 2.58
N ILE A 246 11.08 19.47 2.12
CA ILE A 246 10.79 18.84 0.82
C ILE A 246 9.40 18.22 0.83
N VAL A 247 9.07 17.45 1.87
CA VAL A 247 7.75 16.83 2.02
C VAL A 247 6.67 17.90 2.18
N ASP A 248 6.90 18.93 3.00
CA ASP A 248 5.96 20.02 3.20
C ASP A 248 5.63 20.77 1.90
N ARG A 249 6.64 21.11 1.11
CA ARG A 249 6.43 21.72 -0.22
C ARG A 249 5.64 20.80 -1.16
N ALA A 250 5.92 19.49 -1.16
CA ALA A 250 5.19 18.54 -1.98
C ALA A 250 3.72 18.43 -1.56
N LEU A 251 3.43 18.38 -0.27
CA LEU A 251 2.07 18.28 0.25
C LEU A 251 1.28 19.58 0.15
N SER A 252 1.97 20.73 0.11
CA SER A 252 1.38 22.07 -0.08
C SER A 252 1.08 22.39 -1.55
N ASP A 253 1.64 21.62 -2.50
CA ASP A 253 1.41 21.83 -3.93
C ASP A 253 0.05 21.27 -4.35
N PRO A 254 -0.92 22.10 -4.79
CA PRO A 254 -2.24 21.60 -5.23
C PRO A 254 -2.16 20.60 -6.40
N ALA A 255 -1.12 20.68 -7.23
CA ALA A 255 -0.89 19.73 -8.32
C ALA A 255 -0.55 18.32 -7.82
N LEU A 256 -0.16 18.17 -6.55
CA LEU A 256 0.17 16.90 -5.90
C LEU A 256 -0.90 16.47 -4.87
N SER A 257 -2.16 16.89 -5.05
CA SER A 257 -3.27 16.54 -4.14
C SER A 257 -3.54 15.03 -4.05
N HIS A 258 -3.06 14.24 -4.99
CA HIS A 258 -3.15 12.77 -5.07
C HIS A 258 -1.98 12.04 -4.38
N LEU A 259 -1.00 12.76 -3.84
CA LEU A 259 0.16 12.21 -3.12
C LEU A 259 -0.15 12.09 -1.63
N TYR A 260 0.13 10.94 -1.05
CA TYR A 260 0.04 10.61 0.37
C TYR A 260 1.36 10.05 0.87
N ILE A 261 1.58 10.13 2.19
CA ILE A 261 2.78 9.66 2.85
C ILE A 261 2.43 8.54 3.82
N ASP A 262 3.17 7.47 3.76
CA ASP A 262 3.07 6.37 4.71
C ASP A 262 4.15 6.53 5.81
N LEU A 263 3.70 6.51 7.05
CA LEU A 263 4.52 6.44 8.26
C LEU A 263 4.56 4.97 8.72
N SER A 264 5.44 4.20 8.15
CA SER A 264 5.60 2.78 8.47
C SER A 264 7.07 2.45 8.75
N TRP A 265 7.31 1.20 9.20
CA TRP A 265 8.62 0.64 9.42
C TRP A 265 9.36 1.15 10.67
N ASP A 266 10.00 0.25 11.43
CA ASP A 266 10.85 0.62 12.56
C ASP A 266 12.17 1.28 12.14
N GLU A 267 12.66 0.98 10.94
CA GLU A 267 13.84 1.62 10.37
C GLU A 267 13.61 3.11 10.06
N THR A 268 12.40 3.50 9.67
CA THR A 268 12.01 4.91 9.51
C THR A 268 11.81 5.58 10.87
N ALA A 269 11.18 4.86 11.79
CA ALA A 269 10.93 5.35 13.14
C ALA A 269 12.21 5.80 13.86
N LYS A 270 13.34 5.10 13.66
CA LYS A 270 14.63 5.48 14.26
C LYS A 270 15.13 6.87 13.86
N TYR A 271 14.52 7.50 12.85
CA TYR A 271 14.83 8.88 12.46
C TYR A 271 13.77 9.86 12.92
N ILE A 272 12.50 9.59 12.60
CA ILE A 272 11.42 10.57 12.80
C ILE A 272 10.87 10.59 14.24
N VAL A 273 11.12 9.55 15.02
CA VAL A 273 10.79 9.50 16.47
C VAL A 273 12.03 9.29 17.35
N ALA A 274 13.21 9.69 16.86
CA ALA A 274 14.50 9.50 17.53
C ALA A 274 14.68 10.36 18.78
N SER A 275 14.08 11.55 18.80
CA SER A 275 14.20 12.52 19.88
C SER A 275 12.94 13.38 20.00
N PRO A 276 12.76 14.11 21.11
CA PRO A 276 11.65 15.07 21.24
C PRO A 276 11.63 16.09 20.10
N GLU A 277 12.77 16.53 19.60
CA GLU A 277 12.90 17.52 18.52
C GLU A 277 12.41 16.93 17.17
N THR A 278 12.84 15.70 16.83
CA THR A 278 12.40 15.05 15.60
C THR A 278 10.91 14.72 15.65
N ILE A 279 10.39 14.32 16.80
CA ILE A 279 8.96 14.11 17.02
C ILE A 279 8.20 15.43 16.82
N ALA A 280 8.66 16.53 17.40
CA ALA A 280 7.98 17.82 17.32
C ALA A 280 7.89 18.35 15.89
N VAL A 281 8.99 18.31 15.12
CA VAL A 281 8.97 18.79 13.72
C VAL A 281 8.14 17.88 12.81
N THR A 282 8.15 16.56 13.06
CA THR A 282 7.30 15.62 12.31
C THR A 282 5.83 15.81 12.66
N ALA A 283 5.50 16.00 13.93
CA ALA A 283 4.13 16.28 14.37
C ALA A 283 3.60 17.60 13.81
N ASP A 284 4.42 18.64 13.74
CA ASP A 284 4.06 19.92 13.14
C ASP A 284 3.73 19.75 11.63
N LEU A 285 4.56 19.03 10.88
CA LEU A 285 4.29 18.69 9.47
C LEU A 285 2.95 17.95 9.32
N ILE A 286 2.70 16.93 10.12
CA ILE A 286 1.47 16.14 10.06
C ILE A 286 0.26 17.01 10.44
N ASN A 287 0.37 17.84 11.48
CA ASN A 287 -0.72 18.71 11.90
C ASN A 287 -1.09 19.77 10.84
N ARG A 288 -0.14 20.17 9.96
CA ARG A 288 -0.42 21.04 8.79
C ARG A 288 -1.08 20.31 7.64
N HIS A 289 -0.83 19.00 7.47
CA HIS A 289 -1.34 18.16 6.37
C HIS A 289 -2.02 16.88 6.89
N PRO A 290 -2.98 16.95 7.82
CA PRO A 290 -3.46 15.78 8.55
C PRO A 290 -4.19 14.75 7.68
N ASP A 291 -4.70 15.16 6.53
CA ASP A 291 -5.41 14.33 5.57
C ASP A 291 -4.50 13.61 4.55
N ARG A 292 -3.17 13.80 4.69
CA ARG A 292 -2.18 13.33 3.70
C ARG A 292 -1.28 12.20 4.24
N PHE A 293 -1.39 11.84 5.51
CA PHE A 293 -0.56 10.81 6.14
C PHE A 293 -1.36 9.57 6.50
N LEU A 294 -0.73 8.40 6.36
CA LEU A 294 -1.24 7.12 6.82
C LEU A 294 -0.23 6.48 7.77
N PHE A 295 -0.70 5.59 8.61
CA PHE A 295 0.14 4.70 9.39
C PHE A 295 0.17 3.32 8.77
N GLY A 296 1.33 2.67 8.75
CA GLY A 296 1.52 1.28 8.42
C GLY A 296 2.54 0.61 9.35
N THR A 297 2.53 -0.71 9.43
CA THR A 297 3.51 -1.44 10.24
C THR A 297 4.78 -1.79 9.48
N ASP A 298 4.67 -2.12 8.20
CA ASP A 298 5.71 -2.78 7.40
C ASP A 298 6.19 -4.10 8.06
N GLU A 299 5.28 -4.75 8.81
CA GLU A 299 5.59 -6.02 9.44
C GLU A 299 5.44 -7.17 8.45
N VAL A 300 6.27 -8.18 8.66
CA VAL A 300 6.33 -9.39 7.84
C VAL A 300 6.12 -10.61 8.72
N ALA A 301 5.04 -11.37 8.48
CA ALA A 301 4.77 -12.64 9.15
C ALA A 301 4.95 -12.59 10.69
N PRO A 302 4.28 -11.68 11.41
CA PRO A 302 4.39 -11.58 12.85
C PRO A 302 3.83 -12.83 13.54
N LYS A 303 4.47 -13.24 14.65
CA LYS A 303 4.06 -14.42 15.41
C LYS A 303 2.85 -14.21 16.32
N ASP A 304 2.61 -12.97 16.73
CA ASP A 304 1.53 -12.59 17.66
C ASP A 304 1.20 -11.08 17.53
N GLN A 305 0.13 -10.66 18.20
CA GLN A 305 -0.32 -9.26 18.19
C GLN A 305 0.73 -8.31 18.78
N ASN A 306 1.53 -8.76 19.74
CA ASN A 306 2.54 -7.90 20.35
C ASN A 306 3.70 -7.63 19.37
N ALA A 307 4.14 -8.64 18.63
CA ALA A 307 5.11 -8.46 17.54
C ALA A 307 4.52 -7.56 16.46
N TYR A 308 3.29 -7.83 16.00
CA TYR A 308 2.62 -7.05 14.96
C TYR A 308 2.48 -5.56 15.30
N LEU A 309 2.10 -5.22 16.52
CA LEU A 309 1.93 -3.83 16.96
C LEU A 309 3.21 -3.19 17.54
N LYS A 310 4.38 -3.82 17.36
CA LYS A 310 5.66 -3.26 17.82
C LYS A 310 5.90 -1.87 17.21
N VAL A 311 5.76 -1.76 15.91
CA VAL A 311 5.98 -0.49 15.19
C VAL A 311 4.98 0.57 15.65
N TYR A 312 3.69 0.22 15.79
CA TYR A 312 2.68 1.15 16.31
C TYR A 312 3.10 1.77 17.66
N ARG A 313 3.61 0.95 18.58
CA ARG A 313 4.07 1.47 19.89
C ARG A 313 5.28 2.40 19.79
N ILE A 314 6.17 2.18 18.83
CA ILE A 314 7.30 3.09 18.59
C ILE A 314 6.80 4.48 18.16
N TYR A 315 5.70 4.54 17.41
CA TYR A 315 5.10 5.80 16.94
C TYR A 315 4.15 6.47 17.95
N GLU A 316 3.78 5.82 19.07
CA GLU A 316 2.87 6.41 20.07
C GLU A 316 3.30 7.81 20.57
N PRO A 317 4.60 8.10 20.84
CA PRO A 317 5.04 9.44 21.23
C PRO A 317 4.75 10.51 20.17
N LEU A 318 4.84 10.16 18.87
CA LEU A 318 4.48 11.05 17.77
C LEU A 318 2.97 11.29 17.74
N PHE A 319 2.16 10.24 17.86
CA PHE A 319 0.70 10.35 17.86
C PHE A 319 0.19 11.20 19.03
N ALA A 320 0.89 11.17 20.18
CA ALA A 320 0.54 11.98 21.34
C ALA A 320 0.76 13.49 21.13
N GLN A 321 1.58 13.90 20.16
CA GLN A 321 1.80 15.31 19.80
C GLN A 321 0.91 15.81 18.66
N LEU A 322 0.14 14.92 18.04
CA LEU A 322 -0.83 15.32 17.02
C LEU A 322 -2.08 15.95 17.67
N THR A 323 -2.71 16.85 16.93
CA THR A 323 -4.07 17.25 17.29
C THR A 323 -5.00 16.02 17.29
N PRO A 324 -6.08 16.00 18.09
CA PRO A 324 -7.01 14.86 18.11
C PRO A 324 -7.54 14.49 16.72
N SER A 325 -7.84 15.49 15.90
CA SER A 325 -8.29 15.29 14.51
C SER A 325 -7.20 14.68 13.64
N ALA A 326 -5.97 15.20 13.68
CA ALA A 326 -4.85 14.67 12.91
C ALA A 326 -4.53 13.22 13.32
N SER A 327 -4.52 12.95 14.63
CA SER A 327 -4.29 11.61 15.16
C SER A 327 -5.33 10.59 14.67
N GLU A 328 -6.61 10.96 14.63
CA GLU A 328 -7.68 10.09 14.12
C GLU A 328 -7.56 9.88 12.61
N LEU A 329 -7.25 10.93 11.84
CA LEU A 329 -7.07 10.84 10.38
C LEU A 329 -5.90 9.94 10.02
N VAL A 330 -4.72 10.15 10.61
CA VAL A 330 -3.50 9.38 10.32
C VAL A 330 -3.65 7.91 10.70
N ARG A 331 -4.22 7.64 11.87
CA ARG A 331 -4.36 6.26 12.36
C ARG A 331 -5.51 5.50 11.71
N LYS A 332 -6.55 6.20 11.18
CA LYS A 332 -7.76 5.52 10.71
C LYS A 332 -8.42 6.18 9.51
N GLY A 333 -8.72 7.48 9.59
CA GLY A 333 -9.64 8.15 8.67
C GLY A 333 -9.13 8.18 7.23
N ASN A 334 -7.85 8.49 7.03
CA ASN A 334 -7.26 8.56 5.69
C ASN A 334 -7.23 7.19 5.01
N TYR A 335 -6.89 6.14 5.76
CA TYR A 335 -6.98 4.76 5.27
C TYR A 335 -8.39 4.45 4.74
N ILE A 336 -9.41 4.66 5.58
CA ILE A 336 -10.81 4.36 5.22
C ILE A 336 -11.19 5.11 3.94
N ARG A 337 -10.93 6.41 3.90
CA ARG A 337 -11.26 7.25 2.75
C ARG A 337 -10.62 6.75 1.46
N LEU A 338 -9.32 6.45 1.48
CA LEU A 338 -8.59 6.04 0.28
C LEU A 338 -8.98 4.64 -0.19
N PHE A 339 -9.04 3.68 0.72
CA PHE A 339 -9.33 2.30 0.34
C PHE A 339 -10.82 2.05 0.03
N ASP A 340 -11.75 2.79 0.63
CA ASP A 340 -13.16 2.73 0.23
C ASP A 340 -13.36 3.30 -1.17
N GLU A 341 -12.71 4.42 -1.50
CA GLU A 341 -12.76 4.98 -2.84
C GLU A 341 -12.11 4.05 -3.87
N ALA A 342 -10.96 3.47 -3.54
CA ALA A 342 -10.29 2.50 -4.41
C ALA A 342 -11.17 1.27 -4.67
N ARG A 343 -11.73 0.66 -3.61
CA ARG A 343 -12.70 -0.45 -3.76
C ARG A 343 -13.84 -0.09 -4.70
N ARG A 344 -14.45 1.06 -4.49
CA ARG A 344 -15.58 1.52 -5.31
C ARG A 344 -15.18 1.66 -6.80
N ARG A 345 -14.05 2.31 -7.10
CA ARG A 345 -13.58 2.53 -8.46
C ARG A 345 -13.18 1.23 -9.14
N VAL A 346 -12.41 0.39 -8.48
CA VAL A 346 -11.98 -0.91 -9.01
C VAL A 346 -13.17 -1.80 -9.32
N ARG A 347 -14.18 -1.91 -8.43
CA ARG A 347 -15.40 -2.71 -8.69
C ARG A 347 -16.19 -2.15 -9.87
N THR A 348 -16.19 -0.84 -10.08
CA THR A 348 -16.81 -0.22 -11.25
C THR A 348 -16.07 -0.60 -12.54
N TRP A 349 -14.74 -0.53 -12.52
CA TRP A 349 -13.90 -0.93 -13.64
C TRP A 349 -14.05 -2.43 -13.99
N GLU A 350 -14.03 -3.31 -12.99
CA GLU A 350 -14.22 -4.76 -13.17
C GLU A 350 -15.56 -5.07 -13.84
N LYS A 351 -16.66 -4.45 -13.41
CA LYS A 351 -17.98 -4.61 -14.02
C LYS A 351 -18.01 -4.19 -15.49
N ALA A 352 -17.34 -3.08 -15.82
CA ALA A 352 -17.28 -2.59 -17.19
C ALA A 352 -16.44 -3.49 -18.10
N ASN A 353 -15.45 -4.22 -17.56
CA ASN A 353 -14.51 -5.05 -18.32
C ASN A 353 -14.83 -6.56 -18.28
N SER A 354 -15.72 -7.02 -17.38
CA SER A 354 -16.17 -8.41 -17.32
C SER A 354 -17.11 -8.81 -18.48
N THR A 355 -17.78 -7.84 -19.10
CA THR A 355 -18.70 -8.07 -20.23
C THR A 355 -18.01 -8.18 -21.60
N SER A 356 -16.70 -7.93 -21.67
CA SER A 356 -15.92 -7.94 -22.93
C SER A 356 -15.26 -9.31 -23.21
N SER A 357 -15.51 -10.33 -22.39
CA SER A 357 -14.84 -11.65 -22.48
C SER A 357 -15.78 -12.79 -22.92
N ASN A 358 -16.92 -12.45 -23.56
CA ASN A 358 -17.83 -13.44 -24.18
C ASN A 358 -17.79 -13.34 -25.70
#